data_aefe6673c5e75ea7ed9880ff3ddacce0
#
_entry.id   aefe6673c5e75ea7ed9880ff3ddacce0
#
_cell.length_a   1.000
_cell.length_b   1.000
_cell.length_c   1.000
_cell.angle_alpha   90.00
_cell.angle_beta   90.00
_cell.angle_gamma   90.00
#
_symmetry.space_group_name_H-M   'P 1'
#
loop_
_entity.id
_entity.type
_entity.pdbx_description
1 polymer ?
#
loop_
_entity_poly.entity_id
_entity_poly.type
_entity_poly.pdbx_seq_one_letter_code
_entity_poly.pdbx_strand_id
1 'polypeptide(L)'
;MGWSNKKKRGRPKATVQKWDYGNDRVQGRVEMFRHFRGESSIGHEMSCAGRLMLVGAFDGMPEPPESILSALLEYANGYWGNYGGGPKIAAYERQDRTQDSGSQIQPDPRGQWFEAMDARLRDAGHATRLAVHAVTVDRHWFPDEDVSWASRIINSRFVAKKMPVAGELACDSDWAMLELLRDGAMALVGQGMRRAA
;
A
#
# COMPACT_ATOMS: atom_id res chain seq x y z
N MET A 1 16.21 -62.67 -23.40
CA MET A 1 16.67 -61.40 -22.80
C MET A 1 15.60 -60.33 -23.07
N GLY A 2 14.79 -60.04 -22.07
CA GLY A 2 13.66 -59.11 -22.20
C GLY A 2 14.04 -57.73 -21.77
N TRP A 3 13.94 -56.73 -22.64
CA TRP A 3 14.17 -55.35 -22.33
C TRP A 3 12.90 -54.76 -21.67
N SER A 4 13.01 -54.44 -20.40
CA SER A 4 11.96 -53.77 -19.64
C SER A 4 11.89 -52.28 -20.02
N ASN A 5 10.82 -51.90 -20.72
CA ASN A 5 10.48 -50.50 -21.01
C ASN A 5 10.09 -49.80 -19.70
N LYS A 6 11.04 -49.13 -19.02
CA LYS A 6 10.73 -48.23 -17.91
C LYS A 6 9.99 -47.01 -18.45
N LYS A 7 8.66 -46.98 -18.25
CA LYS A 7 7.84 -45.76 -18.49
C LYS A 7 8.49 -44.60 -17.77
N LYS A 8 8.98 -43.59 -18.51
CA LYS A 8 9.42 -42.30 -17.96
C LYS A 8 8.24 -41.71 -17.20
N ARG A 9 8.34 -41.67 -15.89
CA ARG A 9 7.39 -40.90 -15.04
C ARG A 9 7.43 -39.44 -15.49
N GLY A 10 6.36 -39.00 -16.12
CA GLY A 10 6.22 -37.60 -16.49
C GLY A 10 6.42 -36.71 -15.22
N ARG A 11 7.15 -35.62 -15.41
CA ARG A 11 7.31 -34.61 -14.37
C ARG A 11 5.91 -34.22 -13.87
N PRO A 12 5.64 -34.28 -12.55
CA PRO A 12 4.34 -33.85 -12.04
C PRO A 12 4.06 -32.48 -12.60
N LYS A 13 2.87 -32.26 -13.16
CA LYS A 13 2.43 -30.92 -13.60
C LYS A 13 2.62 -30.00 -12.42
N ALA A 14 3.37 -28.91 -12.61
CA ALA A 14 3.54 -27.89 -11.59
C ALA A 14 2.13 -27.51 -11.12
N THR A 15 1.79 -27.88 -9.91
CA THR A 15 0.60 -27.39 -9.24
C THR A 15 0.75 -25.88 -9.27
N VAL A 16 -0.23 -25.18 -9.82
CA VAL A 16 -0.28 -23.72 -9.82
C VAL A 16 0.04 -23.32 -8.38
N GLN A 17 1.17 -22.64 -8.19
CA GLN A 17 1.66 -22.30 -6.88
C GLN A 17 0.61 -21.37 -6.27
N LYS A 18 -0.20 -21.91 -5.37
CA LYS A 18 -1.16 -21.13 -4.62
C LYS A 18 -0.30 -20.17 -3.82
N TRP A 19 -0.43 -18.86 -4.05
CA TRP A 19 0.32 -17.85 -3.32
C TRP A 19 0.09 -18.09 -1.84
N ASP A 20 1.15 -18.35 -1.11
CA ASP A 20 1.09 -18.48 0.35
C ASP A 20 1.07 -17.07 0.94
N TYR A 21 -0.13 -16.62 1.30
CA TYR A 21 -0.33 -15.34 1.97
C TYR A 21 -0.09 -15.42 3.49
N GLY A 22 0.61 -16.44 3.96
CA GLY A 22 0.86 -16.66 5.37
C GLY A 22 -0.26 -17.47 6.05
N ASN A 23 -0.72 -17.02 7.22
CA ASN A 23 -1.69 -17.78 8.01
C ASN A 23 -3.12 -17.78 7.41
N ASP A 24 -3.94 -18.74 7.82
CA ASP A 24 -5.32 -18.94 7.33
C ASP A 24 -6.21 -17.69 7.45
N ARG A 25 -5.95 -16.84 8.45
CA ARG A 25 -6.70 -15.59 8.64
C ARG A 25 -6.44 -14.59 7.52
N VAL A 26 -5.18 -14.46 7.10
CA VAL A 26 -4.79 -13.59 5.98
C VAL A 26 -5.35 -14.14 4.68
N GLN A 27 -5.27 -15.46 4.47
CA GLN A 27 -5.82 -16.11 3.27
C GLN A 27 -7.33 -15.91 3.14
N GLY A 28 -8.08 -16.15 4.23
CA GLY A 28 -9.53 -15.93 4.24
C GLY A 28 -9.91 -14.49 3.93
N ARG A 29 -9.13 -13.53 4.43
CA ARG A 29 -9.34 -12.12 4.15
C ARG A 29 -9.07 -11.75 2.68
N VAL A 30 -7.99 -12.25 2.10
CA VAL A 30 -7.69 -12.08 0.67
C VAL A 30 -8.81 -12.63 -0.19
N GLU A 31 -9.35 -13.81 0.13
CA GLU A 31 -10.49 -14.39 -0.58
C GLU A 31 -11.75 -13.51 -0.49
N MET A 32 -12.02 -12.87 0.66
CA MET A 32 -13.13 -11.92 0.79
C MET A 32 -12.98 -10.73 -0.16
N PHE A 33 -11.79 -10.13 -0.27
CA PHE A 33 -11.55 -9.02 -1.21
C PHE A 33 -11.69 -9.45 -2.66
N ARG A 34 -11.21 -10.63 -3.02
CA ARG A 34 -11.39 -11.18 -4.37
C ARG A 34 -12.87 -11.38 -4.70
N HIS A 35 -13.64 -11.88 -3.76
CA HIS A 35 -15.09 -12.02 -3.95
C HIS A 35 -15.78 -10.66 -4.06
N PHE A 36 -15.31 -9.64 -3.34
CA PHE A 36 -15.87 -8.30 -3.37
C PHE A 36 -15.67 -7.59 -4.71
N ARG A 37 -14.49 -7.65 -5.30
CA ARG A 37 -14.10 -6.90 -6.54
C ARG A 37 -13.89 -7.79 -7.77
N GLY A 38 -13.76 -9.09 -7.62
CA GLY A 38 -13.37 -10.02 -8.67
C GLY A 38 -11.85 -10.25 -8.74
N GLU A 39 -11.42 -11.09 -9.69
CA GLU A 39 -10.03 -11.61 -9.74
C GLU A 39 -8.96 -10.58 -10.13
N SER A 40 -9.32 -9.38 -10.56
CA SER A 40 -8.38 -8.37 -11.09
C SER A 40 -7.60 -7.57 -10.03
N SER A 41 -7.75 -7.89 -8.75
CA SER A 41 -7.21 -7.09 -7.65
C SER A 41 -5.96 -7.70 -6.98
N ILE A 42 -5.25 -8.57 -7.68
CA ILE A 42 -4.08 -9.28 -7.12
C ILE A 42 -3.02 -8.28 -6.65
N GLY A 43 -2.70 -8.32 -5.37
CA GLY A 43 -1.64 -7.55 -4.73
C GLY A 43 -2.11 -6.29 -3.98
N HIS A 44 -3.25 -5.71 -4.31
CA HIS A 44 -3.75 -4.51 -3.61
C HIS A 44 -4.23 -4.83 -2.19
N GLU A 45 -4.68 -6.05 -1.95
CA GLU A 45 -5.06 -6.56 -0.63
C GLU A 45 -3.91 -6.60 0.39
N MET A 46 -2.66 -6.47 -0.07
CA MET A 46 -1.47 -6.54 0.77
C MET A 46 -1.19 -5.25 1.56
N SER A 47 -1.95 -4.18 1.37
CA SER A 47 -1.80 -2.94 2.13
C SER A 47 -3.14 -2.42 2.64
N CYS A 48 -3.15 -1.69 3.76
CA CYS A 48 -4.36 -1.07 4.30
C CYS A 48 -4.99 -0.11 3.27
N ALA A 49 -4.19 0.74 2.61
CA ALA A 49 -4.66 1.63 1.55
C ALA A 49 -5.25 0.87 0.37
N GLY A 50 -4.61 -0.23 -0.05
CA GLY A 50 -5.10 -1.08 -1.13
C GLY A 50 -6.43 -1.75 -0.79
N ARG A 51 -6.59 -2.23 0.44
CA ARG A 51 -7.87 -2.80 0.90
C ARG A 51 -8.99 -1.78 0.94
N LEU A 52 -8.72 -0.54 1.39
CA LEU A 52 -9.68 0.56 1.30
C LEU A 52 -10.07 0.86 -0.15
N MET A 53 -9.08 0.90 -1.07
CA MET A 53 -9.36 1.06 -2.49
C MET A 53 -10.27 -0.05 -3.02
N LEU A 54 -10.00 -1.30 -2.69
CA LEU A 54 -10.78 -2.46 -3.14
C LEU A 54 -12.25 -2.40 -2.69
N VAL A 55 -12.54 -1.85 -1.52
CA VAL A 55 -13.93 -1.67 -1.06
C VAL A 55 -14.58 -0.37 -1.57
N GLY A 56 -13.93 0.32 -2.49
CA GLY A 56 -14.48 1.53 -3.11
C GLY A 56 -14.37 2.78 -2.23
N ALA A 57 -13.41 2.81 -1.31
CA ALA A 57 -13.20 3.99 -0.45
C ALA A 57 -12.79 5.25 -1.25
N PHE A 58 -12.19 5.07 -2.42
CA PHE A 58 -11.76 6.16 -3.31
C PHE A 58 -12.66 6.34 -4.54
N ASP A 59 -13.78 5.61 -4.60
CA ASP A 59 -14.73 5.75 -5.72
C ASP A 59 -15.37 7.16 -5.70
N GLY A 60 -15.56 7.73 -6.89
CA GLY A 60 -16.17 9.06 -7.06
C GLY A 60 -15.20 10.23 -6.81
N MET A 61 -13.93 9.98 -6.53
CA MET A 61 -12.90 11.02 -6.50
C MET A 61 -12.53 11.46 -7.94
N PRO A 62 -11.99 12.69 -8.12
CA PRO A 62 -11.59 13.19 -9.44
C PRO A 62 -10.53 12.33 -10.14
N GLU A 63 -9.68 11.69 -9.37
CA GLU A 63 -8.58 10.85 -9.86
C GLU A 63 -8.91 9.36 -9.78
N PRO A 64 -8.38 8.53 -10.69
CA PRO A 64 -8.56 7.09 -10.63
C PRO A 64 -8.07 6.49 -9.31
N PRO A 65 -8.78 5.52 -8.72
CA PRO A 65 -8.40 4.89 -7.45
C PRO A 65 -6.98 4.31 -7.44
N GLU A 66 -6.51 3.80 -8.58
CA GLU A 66 -5.16 3.24 -8.74
C GLU A 66 -4.08 4.33 -8.65
N SER A 67 -4.34 5.51 -9.21
CA SER A 67 -3.44 6.67 -9.12
C SER A 67 -3.36 7.17 -7.68
N ILE A 68 -4.48 7.19 -6.97
CA ILE A 68 -4.56 7.55 -5.56
C ILE A 68 -3.74 6.55 -4.72
N LEU A 69 -3.94 5.26 -4.93
CA LEU A 69 -3.18 4.22 -4.24
C LEU A 69 -1.67 4.35 -4.51
N SER A 70 -1.29 4.57 -5.77
CA SER A 70 0.11 4.77 -6.15
C SER A 70 0.74 5.93 -5.39
N ALA A 71 0.07 7.09 -5.33
CA ALA A 71 0.55 8.26 -4.62
C ALA A 71 0.71 8.02 -3.10
N LEU A 72 -0.24 7.30 -2.49
CA LEU A 72 -0.18 6.92 -1.07
C LEU A 72 1.01 5.99 -0.79
N LEU A 73 1.23 4.98 -1.63
CA LEU A 73 2.34 4.04 -1.47
C LEU A 73 3.70 4.70 -1.77
N GLU A 74 3.77 5.57 -2.77
CA GLU A 74 4.96 6.35 -3.07
C GLU A 74 5.33 7.27 -1.90
N TYR A 75 4.36 7.93 -1.29
CA TYR A 75 4.58 8.75 -0.10
C TYR A 75 5.14 7.90 1.06
N ALA A 76 4.57 6.73 1.35
CA ALA A 76 5.06 5.84 2.39
C ALA A 76 6.51 5.39 2.13
N ASN A 77 6.83 5.02 0.89
CA ASN A 77 8.18 4.64 0.49
C ASN A 77 9.16 5.81 0.62
N GLY A 78 8.75 7.02 0.24
CA GLY A 78 9.53 8.24 0.43
C GLY A 78 9.77 8.56 1.91
N TYR A 79 8.74 8.40 2.75
CA TYR A 79 8.85 8.60 4.19
C TYR A 79 9.90 7.66 4.80
N TRP A 80 9.80 6.37 4.56
CA TRP A 80 10.73 5.39 5.10
C TRP A 80 12.13 5.48 4.47
N GLY A 81 12.23 5.94 3.24
CA GLY A 81 13.52 6.24 2.58
C GLY A 81 14.26 7.43 3.21
N ASN A 82 13.53 8.40 3.78
CA ASN A 82 14.12 9.60 4.37
C ASN A 82 14.24 9.52 5.90
N TYR A 83 13.27 8.91 6.58
CA TYR A 83 13.21 8.87 8.06
C TYR A 83 13.34 7.45 8.63
N GLY A 84 13.03 6.43 7.86
CA GLY A 84 13.27 5.06 8.26
C GLY A 84 14.75 4.82 8.36
N GLY A 85 15.23 4.40 9.52
CA GLY A 85 16.60 3.96 9.70
C GLY A 85 16.87 2.71 8.85
N GLY A 86 16.94 2.88 7.53
CA GLY A 86 17.58 1.91 6.65
C GLY A 86 18.94 1.54 7.25
N PRO A 87 19.49 0.38 6.99
CA PRO A 87 20.71 -0.06 7.62
C PRO A 87 21.74 1.06 7.55
N LYS A 88 22.24 1.48 8.70
CA LYS A 88 23.20 2.59 8.86
C LYS A 88 24.44 2.43 7.94
N ILE A 89 24.64 1.24 7.42
CA ILE A 89 25.65 0.88 6.42
C ILE A 89 25.51 1.73 5.13
N ALA A 90 24.30 1.96 4.64
CA ALA A 90 24.12 2.77 3.43
C ALA A 90 24.39 4.27 3.65
N ALA A 91 24.20 4.76 4.88
CA ALA A 91 24.54 6.14 5.25
C ALA A 91 26.07 6.32 5.41
N TYR A 92 26.77 5.33 5.96
CA TYR A 92 28.24 5.34 6.06
C TYR A 92 28.90 5.26 4.69
N GLU A 93 28.45 4.37 3.81
CA GLU A 93 28.99 4.27 2.44
C GLU A 93 28.72 5.56 1.61
N ARG A 94 27.64 6.27 1.87
CA ARG A 94 27.37 7.58 1.24
C ARG A 94 28.29 8.68 1.78
N GLN A 95 28.61 8.67 3.08
CA GLN A 95 29.50 9.67 3.67
C GLN A 95 30.95 9.48 3.20
N ASP A 96 31.44 8.25 3.10
CA ASP A 96 32.79 7.99 2.61
C ASP A 96 32.98 8.37 1.13
N ARG A 97 31.95 8.21 0.30
CA ARG A 97 32.00 8.63 -1.11
C ARG A 97 31.92 10.15 -1.31
N THR A 98 31.37 10.89 -0.35
CA THR A 98 31.24 12.35 -0.45
C THR A 98 32.44 13.11 0.10
N GLN A 99 33.30 12.48 0.91
CA GLN A 99 34.50 13.13 1.45
C GLN A 99 35.68 13.23 0.45
N ASP A 100 35.70 12.37 -0.57
CA ASP A 100 36.85 12.28 -1.50
C ASP A 100 36.68 13.03 -2.83
N SER A 101 35.52 13.55 -3.11
CA SER A 101 35.30 14.39 -4.28
C SER A 101 34.74 15.74 -3.84
N GLY A 102 35.48 16.81 -3.99
CA GLY A 102 35.04 18.19 -3.80
C GLY A 102 33.86 18.59 -4.71
N SER A 103 33.00 17.64 -5.04
CA SER A 103 31.77 17.83 -5.80
C SER A 103 30.70 18.36 -4.85
N GLN A 104 30.16 19.52 -5.20
CA GLN A 104 28.94 20.05 -4.60
C GLN A 104 27.93 18.90 -4.44
N ILE A 105 27.49 18.67 -3.20
CA ILE A 105 26.43 17.71 -2.88
C ILE A 105 25.22 18.10 -3.70
N GLN A 106 24.98 17.42 -4.82
CA GLN A 106 23.74 17.62 -5.55
C GLN A 106 22.62 17.07 -4.68
N PRO A 107 21.62 17.91 -4.35
CA PRO A 107 20.50 17.47 -3.55
C PRO A 107 19.85 16.25 -4.20
N ASP A 108 19.63 15.18 -3.41
CA ASP A 108 19.00 13.96 -3.91
C ASP A 108 17.60 14.32 -4.46
N PRO A 109 17.35 14.16 -5.76
CA PRO A 109 16.05 14.49 -6.35
C PRO A 109 14.87 13.76 -5.70
N ARG A 110 15.13 12.58 -5.13
CA ARG A 110 14.11 11.80 -4.42
C ARG A 110 13.78 12.41 -3.06
N GLY A 111 14.78 12.92 -2.34
CA GLY A 111 14.57 13.64 -1.08
C GLY A 111 13.76 14.91 -1.30
N GLN A 112 14.12 15.72 -2.29
CA GLN A 112 13.37 16.94 -2.63
C GLN A 112 11.92 16.67 -3.03
N TRP A 113 11.71 15.62 -3.81
CA TRP A 113 10.37 15.21 -4.20
C TRP A 113 9.52 14.81 -2.98
N PHE A 114 10.08 14.02 -2.05
CA PHE A 114 9.39 13.64 -0.83
C PHE A 114 9.08 14.85 0.05
N GLU A 115 10.03 15.77 0.23
CA GLU A 115 9.82 17.00 1.00
C GLU A 115 8.68 17.83 0.43
N ALA A 116 8.58 17.93 -0.89
CA ALA A 116 7.49 18.63 -1.56
C ALA A 116 6.12 17.95 -1.34
N MET A 117 6.07 16.62 -1.31
CA MET A 117 4.84 15.87 -0.96
C MET A 117 4.45 16.06 0.50
N ASP A 118 5.43 15.94 1.41
CA ASP A 118 5.18 16.09 2.85
C ASP A 118 4.78 17.52 3.21
N ALA A 119 5.34 18.53 2.54
CA ALA A 119 4.93 19.92 2.69
C ALA A 119 3.44 20.12 2.33
N ARG A 120 2.99 19.59 1.20
CA ARG A 120 1.58 19.68 0.81
C ARG A 120 0.65 18.97 1.76
N LEU A 121 1.08 17.79 2.23
CA LEU A 121 0.28 17.05 3.19
C LEU A 121 0.18 17.81 4.52
N ARG A 122 1.23 18.54 4.91
CA ARG A 122 1.20 19.48 6.05
C ARG A 122 0.26 20.68 5.81
N ASP A 123 0.29 21.24 4.61
CA ASP A 123 -0.58 22.35 4.20
C ASP A 123 -2.05 21.93 4.14
N ALA A 124 -2.34 20.68 3.77
CA ALA A 124 -3.68 20.10 3.81
C ALA A 124 -4.22 19.93 5.24
N GLY A 125 -3.35 19.95 6.24
CA GLY A 125 -3.72 19.97 7.66
C GLY A 125 -3.20 18.78 8.45
N HIS A 126 -3.05 19.00 9.76
CA HIS A 126 -2.49 18.00 10.66
C HIS A 126 -3.33 16.71 10.73
N ALA A 127 -4.65 16.85 10.84
CA ALA A 127 -5.57 15.69 10.89
C ALA A 127 -5.53 14.87 9.59
N THR A 128 -5.48 15.54 8.45
CA THR A 128 -5.32 14.94 7.11
C THR A 128 -4.02 14.16 7.03
N ARG A 129 -2.91 14.74 7.49
CA ARG A 129 -1.62 14.05 7.53
C ARG A 129 -1.65 12.82 8.41
N LEU A 130 -2.26 12.92 9.60
CA LEU A 130 -2.41 11.78 10.51
C LEU A 130 -3.22 10.64 9.88
N ALA A 131 -4.31 10.95 9.15
CA ALA A 131 -5.12 9.94 8.46
C ALA A 131 -4.29 9.20 7.39
N VAL A 132 -3.51 9.93 6.60
CA VAL A 132 -2.60 9.32 5.60
C VAL A 132 -1.53 8.48 6.29
N HIS A 133 -0.85 9.00 7.31
CA HIS A 133 0.19 8.26 8.03
C HIS A 133 -0.35 6.96 8.62
N ALA A 134 -1.50 7.02 9.27
CA ALA A 134 -2.11 5.84 9.89
C ALA A 134 -2.32 4.67 8.90
N VAL A 135 -2.72 4.99 7.66
CA VAL A 135 -3.04 3.97 6.63
C VAL A 135 -1.79 3.51 5.87
N THR A 136 -0.78 4.35 5.75
CA THR A 136 0.39 4.10 4.90
C THR A 136 1.67 3.90 5.69
N VAL A 137 2.11 4.93 6.43
CA VAL A 137 3.40 4.95 7.13
C VAL A 137 3.40 3.98 8.32
N ASP A 138 2.39 4.07 9.18
CA ASP A 138 2.31 3.27 10.40
C ASP A 138 2.02 1.79 10.13
N ARG A 139 1.50 1.47 8.94
CA ARG A 139 1.20 0.10 8.50
C ARG A 139 2.21 -0.48 7.52
N HIS A 140 3.28 0.23 7.23
CA HIS A 140 4.32 -0.24 6.31
C HIS A 140 4.95 -1.58 6.75
N TRP A 141 5.20 -1.76 8.05
CA TRP A 141 5.79 -2.97 8.61
C TRP A 141 4.78 -4.04 9.01
N PHE A 142 3.50 -3.70 9.01
CA PHE A 142 2.38 -4.60 9.33
C PHE A 142 1.32 -4.55 8.23
N PRO A 143 1.69 -4.97 7.00
CA PRO A 143 0.83 -4.77 5.82
C PRO A 143 -0.46 -5.58 5.88
N ASP A 144 -0.52 -6.64 6.66
CA ASP A 144 -1.70 -7.48 6.90
C ASP A 144 -2.67 -6.89 7.93
N GLU A 145 -2.27 -5.85 8.67
CA GLU A 145 -3.12 -5.18 9.64
C GLU A 145 -3.78 -3.92 9.08
N ASP A 146 -5.03 -3.68 9.46
CA ASP A 146 -5.71 -2.41 9.21
C ASP A 146 -5.69 -1.53 10.46
N VAL A 147 -5.78 -0.24 10.23
CA VAL A 147 -6.14 0.71 11.28
C VAL A 147 -7.58 0.43 11.68
N SER A 148 -7.91 0.57 12.97
CA SER A 148 -9.22 0.19 13.52
C SER A 148 -10.40 0.85 12.78
N TRP A 149 -10.32 2.16 12.50
CA TRP A 149 -11.37 2.86 11.75
C TRP A 149 -11.48 2.37 10.29
N ALA A 150 -10.36 2.07 9.62
CA ALA A 150 -10.35 1.53 8.27
C ALA A 150 -10.95 0.11 8.23
N SER A 151 -10.64 -0.72 9.23
CA SER A 151 -11.23 -2.06 9.36
C SER A 151 -12.76 -1.98 9.49
N ARG A 152 -13.29 -1.05 10.29
CA ARG A 152 -14.73 -0.85 10.44
C ARG A 152 -15.40 -0.36 9.14
N ILE A 153 -14.75 0.51 8.39
CA ILE A 153 -15.22 0.92 7.05
C ILE A 153 -15.28 -0.27 6.10
N ILE A 154 -14.21 -1.07 6.03
CA ILE A 154 -14.15 -2.28 5.21
C ILE A 154 -15.29 -3.22 5.57
N ASN A 155 -15.51 -3.48 6.85
CA ASN A 155 -16.60 -4.32 7.34
C ASN A 155 -17.97 -3.76 6.91
N SER A 156 -18.20 -2.46 7.05
CA SER A 156 -19.44 -1.82 6.63
C SER A 156 -19.70 -1.97 5.13
N ARG A 157 -18.68 -1.87 4.31
CA ARG A 157 -18.78 -2.08 2.86
C ARG A 157 -19.09 -3.54 2.52
N PHE A 158 -18.50 -4.50 3.24
CA PHE A 158 -18.83 -5.92 3.07
C PHE A 158 -20.28 -6.22 3.45
N VAL A 159 -20.76 -5.69 4.57
CA VAL A 159 -22.17 -5.85 4.99
C VAL A 159 -23.12 -5.25 3.94
N ALA A 160 -22.82 -4.09 3.38
CA ALA A 160 -23.62 -3.49 2.32
C ALA A 160 -23.73 -4.39 1.08
N LYS A 161 -22.77 -5.27 0.84
CA LYS A 161 -22.81 -6.32 -0.21
C LYS A 161 -23.30 -7.68 0.30
N LYS A 162 -23.89 -7.73 1.49
CA LYS A 162 -24.42 -8.96 2.12
C LYS A 162 -23.34 -10.02 2.38
N MET A 163 -22.10 -9.61 2.56
CA MET A 163 -21.02 -10.52 2.93
C MET A 163 -20.94 -10.65 4.45
N PRO A 164 -20.65 -11.84 4.98
CA PRO A 164 -20.52 -12.05 6.42
C PRO A 164 -19.23 -11.35 6.93
N VAL A 165 -19.35 -10.64 8.04
CA VAL A 165 -18.19 -10.03 8.73
C VAL A 165 -18.24 -10.36 10.22
N ALA A 166 -17.06 -10.55 10.79
CA ALA A 166 -16.86 -10.71 12.23
C ALA A 166 -16.12 -9.46 12.73
N GLY A 167 -16.87 -8.41 13.12
CA GLY A 167 -16.25 -7.20 13.63
C GLY A 167 -17.21 -6.02 13.68
N GLU A 168 -16.72 -4.91 14.22
CA GLU A 168 -17.48 -3.68 14.34
C GLU A 168 -17.71 -3.02 12.98
N LEU A 169 -18.78 -2.24 12.89
CA LEU A 169 -19.11 -1.43 11.72
C LEU A 169 -18.65 0.01 11.95
N ALA A 170 -18.51 0.75 10.86
CA ALA A 170 -18.10 2.14 10.88
C ALA A 170 -19.16 3.03 11.52
N CYS A 171 -18.69 3.98 12.32
CA CYS A 171 -19.47 5.09 12.87
C CYS A 171 -19.12 6.39 12.12
N ASP A 172 -19.82 7.48 12.44
CA ASP A 172 -19.64 8.77 11.75
C ASP A 172 -18.21 9.30 11.83
N SER A 173 -17.53 9.09 12.96
CA SER A 173 -16.12 9.48 13.09
C SER A 173 -15.17 8.71 12.15
N ASP A 174 -15.48 7.46 11.83
CA ASP A 174 -14.69 6.66 10.90
C ASP A 174 -14.84 7.18 9.46
N TRP A 175 -16.06 7.55 9.08
CA TRP A 175 -16.32 8.18 7.78
C TRP A 175 -15.63 9.55 7.68
N ALA A 176 -15.61 10.34 8.76
CA ALA A 176 -14.85 11.59 8.81
C ALA A 176 -13.35 11.35 8.63
N MET A 177 -12.78 10.28 9.22
CA MET A 177 -11.38 9.89 8.98
C MET A 177 -11.12 9.50 7.53
N LEU A 178 -12.08 8.86 6.87
CA LEU A 178 -11.98 8.54 5.45
C LEU A 178 -11.95 9.81 4.58
N GLU A 179 -12.78 10.80 4.88
CA GLU A 179 -12.75 12.07 4.12
C GLU A 179 -11.40 12.79 4.31
N LEU A 180 -10.85 12.81 5.53
CA LEU A 180 -9.49 13.34 5.76
C LEU A 180 -8.43 12.56 4.96
N LEU A 181 -8.55 11.24 4.87
CA LEU A 181 -7.67 10.43 4.03
C LEU A 181 -7.80 10.79 2.53
N ARG A 182 -9.03 11.01 2.05
CA ARG A 182 -9.30 11.42 0.67
C ARG A 182 -8.68 12.77 0.34
N ASP A 183 -8.84 13.75 1.23
CA ASP A 183 -8.23 15.07 1.08
C ASP A 183 -6.71 14.99 1.02
N GLY A 184 -6.11 14.19 1.92
CA GLY A 184 -4.67 13.95 1.93
C GLY A 184 -4.18 13.25 0.68
N ALA A 185 -4.91 12.25 0.19
CA ALA A 185 -4.58 11.55 -1.04
C ALA A 185 -4.61 12.50 -2.25
N MET A 186 -5.60 13.39 -2.34
CA MET A 186 -5.69 14.41 -3.40
C MET A 186 -4.53 15.41 -3.32
N ALA A 187 -4.11 15.80 -2.13
CA ALA A 187 -2.93 16.66 -1.95
C ALA A 187 -1.64 15.99 -2.47
N LEU A 188 -1.55 14.66 -2.37
CA LEU A 188 -0.42 13.88 -2.87
C LEU A 188 -0.44 13.68 -4.39
N VAL A 189 -1.59 13.38 -4.98
CA VAL A 189 -1.73 13.07 -6.43
C VAL A 189 -1.38 14.26 -7.32
N GLY A 190 -1.65 15.47 -6.91
CA GLY A 190 -1.50 16.69 -7.73
C GLY A 190 -0.12 16.93 -8.40
N GLN A 191 0.84 16.03 -8.27
CA GLN A 191 2.16 16.08 -8.94
C GLN A 191 2.57 14.83 -9.72
N GLY A 192 1.92 13.69 -9.53
CA GLY A 192 2.28 12.48 -10.31
C GLY A 192 2.12 12.69 -11.82
N MET A 193 1.12 13.45 -12.23
CA MET A 193 0.81 13.66 -13.65
C MET A 193 1.74 14.65 -14.39
N ARG A 194 2.49 15.51 -13.69
CA ARG A 194 3.39 16.47 -14.39
C ARG A 194 4.74 15.90 -14.83
N ARG A 195 5.05 14.65 -14.49
CA ARG A 195 6.29 13.96 -14.91
C ARG A 195 6.14 13.13 -16.18
N ALA A 196 4.95 12.94 -16.70
CA ALA A 196 4.67 12.12 -17.89
C ALA A 196 4.42 12.92 -19.18
N ALA A 197 4.66 14.24 -19.18
CA ALA A 197 4.50 15.09 -20.36
C ALA A 197 5.89 15.60 -20.85
#